data_6109b7f4baeca58f4be836ccbd877c5a
#
_entry.id   6109b7f4baeca58f4be836ccbd877c5a
#
_cell.length_a   1.000
_cell.length_b   1.000
_cell.length_c   1.000
_cell.angle_alpha   90.00
_cell.angle_beta   90.00
_cell.angle_gamma   90.00
#
_symmetry.space_group_name_H-M   'P 1'
#
loop_
_entity.id
_entity.type
_entity.pdbx_description
1 polymer ?
#
loop_
_entity_poly.entity_id
_entity_poly.type
_entity_poly.pdbx_seq_one_letter_code
_entity_poly.pdbx_strand_id
1 'polypeptide(L)'
;MTRYFVDTNCLLGLTFINDRWYPDAKRLFDTDNTIYTGKNAVYEYCSSTGDNSRCSADIRLDRDEGLYGEKRAKLRLKLRQFGKMLQTYSDDELDIETVMDVYVDRFDMKESEEKEVRPRLQKYFEWYFEKEGELTRRTAREAARKLKDVLMERSIKHKDQIEARVYLEPMRDREYPDVEKRLKEWPVHMKNNADIALICDAVFLKEEIGISHFVTGDFTDIYSNQDWIHENLGFSVLYLLETFAGEEKPTAGLDLDD
;
A
#
# COMPACT_ATOMS: atom_id res chain seq x y z
N MET A 1 -16.55 -9.24 16.39
CA MET A 1 -15.47 -8.38 15.90
C MET A 1 -14.44 -9.27 15.26
N THR A 2 -14.22 -9.15 13.96
CA THR A 2 -13.29 -10.00 13.21
C THR A 2 -11.86 -9.55 13.48
N ARG A 3 -10.91 -10.48 13.53
CA ARG A 3 -9.50 -10.21 13.70
C ARG A 3 -8.78 -10.50 12.38
N TYR A 4 -8.21 -9.47 11.80
CA TYR A 4 -7.45 -9.54 10.56
C TYR A 4 -5.95 -9.49 10.85
N PHE A 5 -5.19 -10.32 10.14
CA PHE A 5 -3.76 -10.10 9.95
C PHE A 5 -3.56 -9.45 8.58
N VAL A 6 -2.74 -8.40 8.50
CA VAL A 6 -2.47 -7.69 7.25
C VAL A 6 -0.98 -7.77 6.89
N ASP A 7 -0.71 -7.92 5.60
CA ASP A 7 0.65 -7.92 5.07
C ASP A 7 1.18 -6.49 4.82
N THR A 8 2.42 -6.40 4.38
CA THR A 8 3.11 -5.16 4.03
C THR A 8 2.39 -4.39 2.91
N ASN A 9 1.77 -5.09 1.95
CA ASN A 9 1.07 -4.45 0.83
C ASN A 9 -0.17 -3.69 1.30
N CYS A 10 -0.87 -4.17 2.33
CA CYS A 10 -2.01 -3.47 2.94
C CYS A 10 -1.55 -2.18 3.62
N LEU A 11 -0.42 -2.23 4.34
CA LEU A 11 0.17 -1.05 4.99
C LEU A 11 0.61 0.01 3.97
N LEU A 12 1.32 -0.41 2.91
CA LEU A 12 1.74 0.46 1.81
C LEU A 12 0.55 1.04 1.05
N GLY A 13 -0.47 0.22 0.82
CA GLY A 13 -1.71 0.63 0.16
C GLY A 13 -2.39 1.77 0.89
N LEU A 14 -2.57 1.68 2.22
CA LEU A 14 -3.14 2.78 3.01
C LEU A 14 -2.24 4.02 3.00
N THR A 15 -0.92 3.82 3.07
CA THR A 15 0.03 4.94 3.20
C THR A 15 0.03 5.87 2.01
N PHE A 16 -0.04 5.33 0.78
CA PHE A 16 0.16 6.09 -0.44
C PHE A 16 -1.14 6.22 -1.26
N ILE A 17 -1.78 7.39 -1.22
CA ILE A 17 -3.03 7.68 -1.93
C ILE A 17 -2.92 7.41 -3.44
N ASN A 18 -1.76 7.61 -4.01
CA ASN A 18 -1.47 7.33 -5.42
C ASN A 18 -1.17 5.85 -5.71
N ASP A 19 -1.33 4.97 -4.73
CA ASP A 19 -1.23 3.52 -4.93
C ASP A 19 -2.56 2.93 -5.41
N ARG A 20 -2.49 1.87 -6.22
CA ARG A 20 -3.67 1.14 -6.68
C ARG A 20 -4.47 0.49 -5.54
N TRP A 21 -3.80 0.12 -4.46
CA TRP A 21 -4.40 -0.53 -3.31
C TRP A 21 -5.05 0.43 -2.31
N TYR A 22 -4.85 1.75 -2.49
CA TYR A 22 -5.30 2.73 -1.52
C TYR A 22 -6.81 2.66 -1.20
N PRO A 23 -7.73 2.61 -2.18
CA PRO A 23 -9.16 2.61 -1.87
C PRO A 23 -9.59 1.42 -1.03
N ASP A 24 -9.03 0.24 -1.34
CA ASP A 24 -9.41 -1.01 -0.68
C ASP A 24 -8.73 -1.14 0.70
N ALA A 25 -7.47 -0.71 0.79
CA ALA A 25 -6.78 -0.61 2.08
C ALA A 25 -7.48 0.39 3.00
N LYS A 26 -7.90 1.55 2.50
CA LYS A 26 -8.66 2.52 3.30
C LYS A 26 -9.96 1.92 3.84
N ARG A 27 -10.73 1.21 3.01
CA ARG A 27 -11.95 0.52 3.48
C ARG A 27 -11.67 -0.49 4.57
N LEU A 28 -10.62 -1.30 4.41
CA LEU A 28 -10.19 -2.26 5.44
C LEU A 28 -9.91 -1.56 6.76
N PHE A 29 -9.16 -0.46 6.72
CA PHE A 29 -8.75 0.29 7.92
C PHE A 29 -9.88 1.15 8.51
N ASP A 30 -10.90 1.50 7.74
CA ASP A 30 -12.08 2.22 8.23
C ASP A 30 -13.12 1.28 8.90
N THR A 31 -12.91 -0.05 8.87
CA THR A 31 -13.77 -1.00 9.59
C THR A 31 -13.56 -0.92 11.10
N ASP A 32 -14.56 -1.34 11.89
CA ASP A 32 -14.45 -1.50 13.36
C ASP A 32 -13.72 -2.78 13.77
N ASN A 33 -13.15 -3.53 12.82
CA ASN A 33 -12.45 -4.77 13.06
C ASN A 33 -11.05 -4.53 13.66
N THR A 34 -10.56 -5.54 14.38
CA THR A 34 -9.22 -5.47 14.97
C THR A 34 -8.18 -5.90 13.93
N ILE A 35 -7.20 -5.05 13.67
CA ILE A 35 -6.17 -5.26 12.66
C ILE A 35 -4.84 -5.54 13.37
N TYR A 36 -4.23 -6.67 13.02
CA TYR A 36 -2.91 -7.08 13.47
C TYR A 36 -1.95 -7.14 12.30
N THR A 37 -0.67 -6.99 12.59
CA THR A 37 0.40 -7.32 11.66
C THR A 37 1.57 -7.98 12.42
N GLY A 38 2.46 -8.63 11.69
CA GLY A 38 3.62 -9.31 12.27
C GLY A 38 4.89 -8.48 12.20
N LYS A 39 5.89 -8.91 12.97
CA LYS A 39 7.21 -8.25 12.97
C LYS A 39 7.85 -8.20 11.59
N ASN A 40 7.62 -9.22 10.76
CA ASN A 40 8.20 -9.28 9.42
C ASN A 40 7.59 -8.25 8.48
N ALA A 41 6.28 -8.03 8.55
CA ALA A 41 5.61 -6.97 7.80
C ALA A 41 6.11 -5.57 8.21
N VAL A 42 6.22 -5.33 9.52
CA VAL A 42 6.73 -4.04 10.04
C VAL A 42 8.18 -3.81 9.64
N TYR A 43 9.00 -4.86 9.70
CA TYR A 43 10.41 -4.79 9.33
C TYR A 43 10.57 -4.44 7.85
N GLU A 44 9.83 -5.09 6.98
CA GLU A 44 9.83 -4.81 5.55
C GLU A 44 9.25 -3.41 5.25
N TYR A 45 8.17 -3.04 5.94
CA TYR A 45 7.49 -1.77 5.74
C TYR A 45 8.38 -0.57 6.07
N CYS A 46 9.05 -0.54 7.23
CA CYS A 46 9.71 0.67 7.72
C CYS A 46 11.13 0.49 8.27
N SER A 47 11.77 -0.68 8.11
CA SER A 47 13.13 -0.90 8.66
C SER A 47 14.13 -1.39 7.63
N SER A 48 13.79 -2.33 6.75
CA SER A 48 14.71 -2.85 5.72
C SER A 48 13.94 -3.48 4.56
N THR A 49 14.60 -3.55 3.41
CA THR A 49 14.13 -4.29 2.24
C THR A 49 14.94 -5.59 2.10
N GLY A 50 14.25 -6.72 2.09
CA GLY A 50 14.74 -7.99 1.53
C GLY A 50 15.31 -9.04 2.47
N ASP A 51 15.96 -8.73 3.59
CA ASP A 51 16.51 -9.77 4.48
C ASP A 51 15.89 -9.74 5.89
N ASN A 52 14.81 -10.49 6.05
CA ASN A 52 14.09 -10.60 7.32
C ASN A 52 14.85 -11.42 8.40
N SER A 53 15.99 -12.04 8.06
CA SER A 53 16.81 -12.75 9.03
C SER A 53 17.38 -11.85 10.11
N ARG A 54 17.41 -10.54 9.86
CA ARG A 54 17.88 -9.50 10.80
C ARG A 54 16.75 -8.81 11.58
N CYS A 55 15.53 -9.31 11.44
CA CYS A 55 14.38 -8.74 12.14
C CYS A 55 14.59 -8.84 13.66
N SER A 56 14.85 -7.72 14.31
CA SER A 56 15.04 -7.64 15.76
C SER A 56 13.71 -7.58 16.49
N ALA A 57 13.71 -7.93 17.78
CA ALA A 57 12.52 -7.80 18.62
C ALA A 57 12.09 -6.33 18.88
N ASP A 58 13.00 -5.37 18.63
CA ASP A 58 12.73 -3.94 18.83
C ASP A 58 12.30 -3.27 17.52
N ILE A 59 11.20 -3.77 16.94
CA ILE A 59 10.63 -3.26 15.68
C ILE A 59 9.54 -2.25 15.98
N ARG A 60 9.61 -1.11 15.30
CA ARG A 60 8.67 -0.01 15.44
C ARG A 60 8.18 0.48 14.11
N LEU A 61 6.93 0.88 14.06
CA LEU A 61 6.31 1.50 12.88
C LEU A 61 6.78 2.94 12.63
N ASP A 62 7.45 3.57 13.57
CA ASP A 62 7.88 4.99 13.54
C ASP A 62 9.09 5.27 12.63
N ARG A 63 9.79 4.25 12.13
CA ARG A 63 10.96 4.44 11.27
C ARG A 63 10.59 4.82 9.84
N ASP A 64 11.42 5.67 9.22
CA ASP A 64 11.24 6.15 7.85
C ASP A 64 12.17 5.44 6.83
N GLU A 65 12.40 4.15 7.06
CA GLU A 65 13.24 3.26 6.24
C GLU A 65 12.39 2.22 5.51
N GLY A 66 12.99 1.15 5.04
CA GLY A 66 12.29 0.04 4.38
C GLY A 66 11.52 0.46 3.13
N LEU A 67 10.51 -0.31 2.77
CA LEU A 67 9.68 -0.03 1.60
C LEU A 67 8.94 1.30 1.69
N TYR A 68 8.53 1.73 2.89
CA TYR A 68 7.93 3.04 3.10
C TYR A 68 8.89 4.17 2.72
N GLY A 69 10.12 4.15 3.28
CA GLY A 69 11.11 5.17 3.00
C GLY A 69 11.53 5.23 1.54
N GLU A 70 11.77 4.07 0.93
CA GLU A 70 12.11 3.96 -0.50
C GLU A 70 10.99 4.48 -1.41
N LYS A 71 9.75 4.04 -1.16
CA LYS A 71 8.59 4.44 -1.96
C LYS A 71 8.32 5.94 -1.83
N ARG A 72 8.48 6.49 -0.63
CA ARG A 72 8.34 7.93 -0.37
C ARG A 72 9.43 8.75 -1.08
N ALA A 73 10.67 8.30 -1.05
CA ALA A 73 11.78 8.96 -1.76
C ALA A 73 11.57 8.92 -3.28
N LYS A 74 11.17 7.76 -3.83
CA LYS A 74 10.84 7.57 -5.24
C LYS A 74 9.67 8.46 -5.68
N LEU A 75 8.61 8.51 -4.89
CA LEU A 75 7.45 9.38 -5.13
C LEU A 75 7.87 10.85 -5.21
N ARG A 76 8.64 11.33 -4.23
CA ARG A 76 9.17 12.70 -4.21
C ARG A 76 9.99 13.04 -5.46
N LEU A 77 10.84 12.10 -5.91
CA LEU A 77 11.66 12.29 -7.10
C LEU A 77 10.81 12.35 -8.38
N LYS A 78 9.90 11.38 -8.55
CA LYS A 78 9.02 11.30 -9.73
C LYS A 78 8.12 12.54 -9.85
N LEU A 79 7.55 13.03 -8.74
CA LEU A 79 6.73 14.25 -8.74
C LEU A 79 7.53 15.51 -9.08
N ARG A 80 8.79 15.59 -8.66
CA ARG A 80 9.68 16.70 -9.11
C ARG A 80 9.96 16.65 -10.61
N GLN A 81 10.18 15.45 -11.15
CA GLN A 81 10.43 15.24 -12.58
C GLN A 81 9.17 15.54 -13.39
N PHE A 82 8.00 15.08 -12.93
CA PHE A 82 6.70 15.40 -13.50
C PHE A 82 6.50 16.91 -13.66
N GLY A 83 6.66 17.68 -12.58
CA GLY A 83 6.56 19.14 -12.65
C GLY A 83 7.58 19.84 -13.56
N LYS A 84 8.75 19.23 -13.81
CA LYS A 84 9.71 19.72 -14.80
C LYS A 84 9.27 19.40 -16.23
N MET A 85 8.71 18.21 -16.46
CA MET A 85 8.23 17.81 -17.79
C MET A 85 7.07 18.69 -18.26
N LEU A 86 6.14 19.05 -17.39
CA LEU A 86 5.05 19.97 -17.75
C LEU A 86 5.54 21.33 -18.25
N GLN A 87 6.78 21.72 -17.93
CA GLN A 87 7.36 22.98 -18.42
C GLN A 87 7.92 22.92 -19.85
N THR A 88 8.02 21.71 -20.41
CA THR A 88 8.52 21.54 -21.79
C THR A 88 7.43 21.73 -22.85
N TYR A 89 6.15 21.71 -22.43
CA TYR A 89 5.00 21.97 -23.30
C TYR A 89 4.74 23.46 -23.43
N SER A 90 4.17 23.91 -24.53
CA SER A 90 3.59 25.25 -24.67
C SER A 90 2.22 25.32 -23.99
N ASP A 91 1.72 26.52 -23.69
CA ASP A 91 0.45 26.66 -22.98
C ASP A 91 -0.75 26.14 -23.80
N ASP A 92 -0.65 26.19 -25.13
CA ASP A 92 -1.67 25.66 -26.08
C ASP A 92 -1.61 24.14 -26.25
N GLU A 93 -0.56 23.47 -25.84
CA GLU A 93 -0.44 22.00 -25.83
C GLU A 93 -0.91 21.37 -24.51
N LEU A 94 -1.13 22.18 -23.48
CA LEU A 94 -1.52 21.71 -22.17
C LEU A 94 -3.05 21.63 -22.04
N ASP A 95 -3.52 20.42 -21.80
CA ASP A 95 -4.86 20.12 -21.28
C ASP A 95 -4.74 19.10 -20.13
N ILE A 96 -5.85 18.79 -19.48
CA ILE A 96 -5.86 17.83 -18.36
C ILE A 96 -5.41 16.45 -18.80
N GLU A 97 -5.77 16.03 -20.02
CA GLU A 97 -5.39 14.74 -20.57
C GLU A 97 -3.87 14.65 -20.75
N THR A 98 -3.25 15.67 -21.36
CA THR A 98 -1.79 15.79 -21.49
C THR A 98 -1.10 15.76 -20.12
N VAL A 99 -1.63 16.47 -19.13
CA VAL A 99 -1.09 16.46 -17.76
C VAL A 99 -1.13 15.05 -17.16
N MET A 100 -2.22 14.33 -17.38
CA MET A 100 -2.38 12.96 -16.91
C MET A 100 -1.47 11.97 -17.63
N ASP A 101 -1.32 12.08 -18.94
CA ASP A 101 -0.43 11.23 -19.73
C ASP A 101 1.03 11.39 -19.30
N VAL A 102 1.47 12.64 -19.07
CA VAL A 102 2.81 12.93 -18.53
C VAL A 102 2.99 12.31 -17.14
N TYR A 103 1.93 12.31 -16.31
CA TYR A 103 1.99 11.66 -15.00
C TYR A 103 2.13 10.15 -15.13
N VAL A 104 1.26 9.50 -15.91
CA VAL A 104 1.25 8.05 -16.15
C VAL A 104 2.61 7.58 -16.69
N ASP A 105 3.13 8.25 -17.71
CA ASP A 105 4.46 7.96 -18.28
C ASP A 105 5.57 8.10 -17.23
N ARG A 106 5.56 9.20 -16.46
CA ARG A 106 6.60 9.43 -15.45
C ARG A 106 6.59 8.40 -14.33
N PHE A 107 5.42 7.86 -14.02
CA PHE A 107 5.28 6.86 -12.97
C PHE A 107 5.45 5.43 -13.48
N ASP A 108 5.63 5.22 -14.78
CA ASP A 108 5.72 3.91 -15.44
C ASP A 108 4.52 3.02 -15.05
N MET A 109 3.32 3.60 -15.05
CA MET A 109 2.13 2.90 -14.59
C MET A 109 1.71 1.83 -15.57
N LYS A 110 1.39 0.65 -15.05
CA LYS A 110 0.72 -0.40 -15.82
C LYS A 110 -0.76 -0.01 -16.02
N GLU A 111 -1.38 -0.52 -17.07
CA GLU A 111 -2.79 -0.26 -17.40
C GLU A 111 -3.73 -0.52 -16.20
N SER A 112 -3.48 -1.58 -15.43
CA SER A 112 -4.27 -1.88 -14.23
C SER A 112 -4.09 -0.86 -13.10
N GLU A 113 -2.91 -0.26 -12.97
CA GLU A 113 -2.63 0.78 -11.98
C GLU A 113 -3.20 2.12 -12.45
N GLU A 114 -3.06 2.43 -13.73
CA GLU A 114 -3.61 3.62 -14.34
C GLU A 114 -5.13 3.72 -14.15
N LYS A 115 -5.87 2.64 -14.42
CA LYS A 115 -7.33 2.59 -14.22
C LYS A 115 -7.76 2.99 -12.81
N GLU A 116 -6.95 2.68 -11.80
CA GLU A 116 -7.27 2.99 -10.40
C GLU A 116 -6.79 4.37 -9.97
N VAL A 117 -5.65 4.82 -10.48
CA VAL A 117 -5.00 6.06 -10.01
C VAL A 117 -5.43 7.28 -10.83
N ARG A 118 -5.53 7.15 -12.17
CA ARG A 118 -5.84 8.25 -13.10
C ARG A 118 -7.11 9.03 -12.70
N PRO A 119 -8.27 8.41 -12.41
CA PRO A 119 -9.49 9.15 -12.09
C PRO A 119 -9.37 10.01 -10.82
N ARG A 120 -8.58 9.56 -9.83
CA ARG A 120 -8.36 10.31 -8.58
C ARG A 120 -7.49 11.53 -8.78
N LEU A 121 -6.43 11.38 -9.57
CA LEU A 121 -5.53 12.48 -9.88
C LEU A 121 -6.17 13.49 -10.84
N GLN A 122 -6.94 13.00 -11.81
CA GLN A 122 -7.66 13.87 -12.72
C GLN A 122 -8.60 14.80 -11.96
N LYS A 123 -9.39 14.30 -11.01
CA LYS A 123 -10.22 15.12 -10.13
C LYS A 123 -9.42 16.18 -9.38
N TYR A 124 -8.21 15.84 -8.90
CA TYR A 124 -7.35 16.83 -8.27
C TYR A 124 -6.97 17.96 -9.22
N PHE A 125 -6.56 17.64 -10.46
CA PHE A 125 -6.17 18.66 -11.43
C PHE A 125 -7.36 19.48 -11.90
N GLU A 126 -8.53 18.86 -12.15
CA GLU A 126 -9.78 19.55 -12.47
C GLU A 126 -10.15 20.56 -11.38
N TRP A 127 -10.21 20.12 -10.12
CA TRP A 127 -10.47 20.99 -8.97
C TRP A 127 -9.43 22.12 -8.84
N TYR A 128 -8.14 21.79 -9.04
CA TYR A 128 -7.07 22.78 -8.92
C TYR A 128 -7.23 23.90 -9.96
N PHE A 129 -7.49 23.55 -11.21
CA PHE A 129 -7.62 24.54 -12.28
C PHE A 129 -8.95 25.29 -12.24
N GLU A 130 -10.02 24.68 -11.75
CA GLU A 130 -11.27 25.41 -11.46
C GLU A 130 -11.04 26.52 -10.43
N LYS A 131 -10.19 26.26 -9.43
CA LYS A 131 -9.93 27.20 -8.34
C LYS A 131 -8.85 28.25 -8.67
N GLU A 132 -7.77 27.84 -9.28
CA GLU A 132 -6.59 28.70 -9.49
C GLU A 132 -6.56 29.37 -10.87
N GLY A 133 -7.49 28.99 -11.77
CA GLY A 133 -7.70 29.57 -13.08
C GLY A 133 -7.09 28.75 -14.23
N GLU A 134 -6.86 29.40 -15.37
CA GLU A 134 -6.49 28.77 -16.62
C GLU A 134 -5.27 27.85 -16.55
N LEU A 135 -5.34 26.73 -17.26
CA LEU A 135 -4.23 25.76 -17.38
C LEU A 135 -3.13 26.31 -18.28
N THR A 136 -2.06 26.73 -17.67
CA THR A 136 -0.82 27.21 -18.30
C THR A 136 0.37 26.42 -17.75
N ARG A 137 1.53 26.51 -18.39
CA ARG A 137 2.78 25.90 -17.85
C ARG A 137 3.08 26.30 -16.41
N ARG A 138 2.76 27.54 -16.06
CA ARG A 138 2.98 28.06 -14.71
C ARG A 138 2.04 27.38 -13.72
N THR A 139 0.73 27.41 -13.99
CA THR A 139 -0.27 26.81 -13.09
C THR A 139 -0.15 25.29 -13.02
N ALA A 140 0.19 24.60 -14.13
CA ALA A 140 0.46 23.16 -14.16
C ALA A 140 1.66 22.77 -13.25
N ARG A 141 2.75 23.58 -13.29
CA ARG A 141 3.89 23.36 -12.39
C ARG A 141 3.53 23.60 -10.92
N GLU A 142 2.75 24.62 -10.64
CA GLU A 142 2.28 24.94 -9.29
C GLU A 142 1.37 23.83 -8.77
N ALA A 143 0.45 23.30 -9.59
CA ALA A 143 -0.38 22.14 -9.28
C ALA A 143 0.47 20.90 -8.96
N ALA A 144 1.47 20.59 -9.79
CA ALA A 144 2.37 19.46 -9.56
C ALA A 144 3.17 19.61 -8.26
N ARG A 145 3.58 20.84 -7.90
CA ARG A 145 4.27 21.11 -6.64
C ARG A 145 3.33 20.89 -5.45
N LYS A 146 2.10 21.41 -5.52
CA LYS A 146 1.09 21.27 -4.48
C LYS A 146 0.68 19.81 -4.32
N LEU A 147 0.47 19.08 -5.41
CA LEU A 147 0.24 17.63 -5.39
C LEU A 147 1.35 16.88 -4.62
N LYS A 148 2.62 17.23 -4.91
CA LYS A 148 3.75 16.62 -4.19
C LYS A 148 3.64 16.87 -2.67
N ASP A 149 3.36 18.10 -2.26
CA ASP A 149 3.31 18.46 -0.85
C ASP A 149 2.13 17.74 -0.17
N VAL A 150 0.96 17.68 -0.81
CA VAL A 150 -0.21 16.92 -0.34
C VAL A 150 0.10 15.43 -0.19
N LEU A 151 0.66 14.79 -1.22
CA LEU A 151 0.95 13.35 -1.17
C LEU A 151 2.02 13.02 -0.12
N MET A 152 3.00 13.91 0.09
CA MET A 152 4.02 13.73 1.13
C MET A 152 3.43 13.88 2.54
N GLU A 153 2.58 14.86 2.77
CA GLU A 153 1.91 15.08 4.05
C GLU A 153 0.95 13.94 4.39
N ARG A 154 0.12 13.54 3.42
CA ARG A 154 -0.82 12.41 3.61
C ARG A 154 -0.09 11.09 3.88
N SER A 155 1.05 10.84 3.27
CA SER A 155 1.83 9.63 3.56
C SER A 155 2.32 9.57 5.01
N ILE A 156 2.59 10.70 5.63
CA ILE A 156 2.92 10.78 7.07
C ILE A 156 1.67 10.54 7.92
N LYS A 157 0.60 11.29 7.66
CA LYS A 157 -0.68 11.17 8.40
C LYS A 157 -1.21 9.72 8.38
N HIS A 158 -1.14 9.05 7.23
CA HIS A 158 -1.58 7.65 7.11
C HIS A 158 -0.64 6.69 7.82
N LYS A 159 0.66 6.94 7.82
CA LYS A 159 1.60 6.15 8.63
C LYS A 159 1.28 6.27 10.12
N ASP A 160 1.03 7.48 10.62
CA ASP A 160 0.60 7.71 12.01
C ASP A 160 -0.73 6.99 12.31
N GLN A 161 -1.67 6.97 11.34
CA GLN A 161 -2.92 6.22 11.44
C GLN A 161 -2.66 4.70 11.54
N ILE A 162 -1.73 4.16 10.75
CA ILE A 162 -1.32 2.74 10.82
C ILE A 162 -0.77 2.45 12.22
N GLU A 163 0.15 3.28 12.71
CA GLU A 163 0.75 3.11 14.03
C GLU A 163 -0.29 3.10 15.15
N ALA A 164 -1.29 3.98 15.08
CA ALA A 164 -2.37 4.05 16.06
C ALA A 164 -3.41 2.92 15.96
N ARG A 165 -3.54 2.28 14.78
CA ARG A 165 -4.66 1.37 14.46
C ARG A 165 -4.27 -0.10 14.43
N VAL A 166 -2.99 -0.40 14.19
CA VAL A 166 -2.48 -1.76 14.02
C VAL A 166 -1.87 -2.28 15.31
N TYR A 167 -2.30 -3.46 15.72
CA TYR A 167 -1.73 -4.15 16.87
C TYR A 167 -0.55 -4.99 16.45
N LEU A 168 0.57 -4.86 17.16
CA LEU A 168 1.80 -5.63 16.96
C LEU A 168 1.94 -6.78 17.97
N GLU A 169 1.24 -6.73 19.07
CA GLU A 169 1.31 -7.74 20.14
C GLU A 169 0.14 -8.75 20.06
N PRO A 170 0.40 -10.02 20.33
CA PRO A 170 1.71 -10.59 20.66
C PRO A 170 2.61 -10.77 19.44
N MET A 171 3.92 -10.55 19.60
CA MET A 171 4.91 -10.80 18.54
C MET A 171 5.38 -12.26 18.56
N ARG A 172 5.61 -12.82 17.36
CA ARG A 172 6.11 -14.19 17.22
C ARG A 172 7.46 -14.36 17.94
N ASP A 173 7.50 -15.27 18.88
CA ASP A 173 8.64 -15.61 19.74
C ASP A 173 9.18 -17.02 19.48
N ARG A 174 8.55 -17.77 18.55
CA ARG A 174 8.91 -19.16 18.21
C ARG A 174 8.97 -19.38 16.70
N GLU A 175 9.71 -20.41 16.30
CA GLU A 175 9.86 -20.82 14.91
C GLU A 175 8.83 -21.88 14.53
N TYR A 176 8.53 -21.96 13.21
CA TYR A 176 7.58 -22.90 12.62
C TYR A 176 8.23 -23.71 11.48
N PRO A 177 9.29 -24.54 11.77
CA PRO A 177 10.05 -25.23 10.72
C PRO A 177 9.20 -26.17 9.86
N ASP A 178 8.17 -26.80 10.45
CA ASP A 178 7.27 -27.68 9.71
C ASP A 178 6.36 -26.90 8.76
N VAL A 179 5.87 -25.73 9.16
CA VAL A 179 5.09 -24.83 8.30
C VAL A 179 5.96 -24.31 7.16
N GLU A 180 7.16 -23.80 7.47
CA GLU A 180 8.11 -23.30 6.48
C GLU A 180 8.47 -24.37 5.44
N LYS A 181 8.75 -25.60 5.89
CA LYS A 181 9.04 -26.72 5.00
C LYS A 181 7.86 -27.01 4.07
N ARG A 182 6.64 -27.12 4.60
CA ARG A 182 5.43 -27.39 3.83
C ARG A 182 5.11 -26.30 2.81
N LEU A 183 5.36 -25.02 3.14
CA LEU A 183 5.18 -23.91 2.21
C LEU A 183 6.19 -23.94 1.05
N LYS A 184 7.41 -24.46 1.28
CA LYS A 184 8.45 -24.61 0.25
C LYS A 184 8.25 -25.82 -0.66
N GLU A 185 7.52 -26.83 -0.19
CA GLU A 185 7.29 -28.08 -0.92
C GLU A 185 6.02 -28.01 -1.80
N TRP A 186 5.84 -29.01 -2.68
CA TRP A 186 4.64 -29.19 -3.47
C TRP A 186 3.39 -29.39 -2.54
N PRO A 187 2.20 -28.82 -2.83
CA PRO A 187 1.85 -28.08 -4.05
C PRO A 187 2.13 -26.57 -4.03
N VAL A 188 2.50 -25.97 -2.90
CA VAL A 188 2.62 -24.51 -2.72
C VAL A 188 3.83 -23.94 -3.44
N HIS A 189 5.02 -24.54 -3.25
CA HIS A 189 6.29 -24.08 -3.85
C HIS A 189 6.62 -22.60 -3.63
N MET A 190 6.30 -22.05 -2.48
CA MET A 190 6.60 -20.66 -2.15
C MET A 190 8.11 -20.44 -2.10
N LYS A 191 8.60 -19.45 -2.86
CA LYS A 191 10.02 -19.16 -3.02
C LYS A 191 10.49 -17.98 -2.17
N ASN A 192 9.57 -17.04 -1.90
CA ASN A 192 9.88 -15.85 -1.15
C ASN A 192 9.88 -16.14 0.35
N ASN A 193 11.06 -16.06 0.97
CA ASN A 193 11.19 -16.28 2.41
C ASN A 193 10.48 -15.21 3.25
N ALA A 194 10.27 -13.98 2.73
CA ALA A 194 9.52 -12.95 3.43
C ALA A 194 8.04 -13.34 3.56
N ASP A 195 7.41 -13.84 2.47
CA ASP A 195 6.02 -14.30 2.50
C ASP A 195 5.83 -15.51 3.42
N ILE A 196 6.79 -16.45 3.40
CA ILE A 196 6.80 -17.57 4.34
C ILE A 196 6.85 -17.07 5.79
N ALA A 197 7.70 -16.09 6.08
CA ALA A 197 7.80 -15.51 7.42
C ALA A 197 6.52 -14.78 7.84
N LEU A 198 5.84 -14.08 6.91
CA LEU A 198 4.53 -13.45 7.15
C LEU A 198 3.45 -14.49 7.47
N ILE A 199 3.41 -15.61 6.74
CA ILE A 199 2.49 -16.71 7.02
C ILE A 199 2.78 -17.33 8.40
N CYS A 200 4.05 -17.51 8.77
CA CYS A 200 4.41 -17.97 10.11
C CYS A 200 3.99 -16.99 11.21
N ASP A 201 4.08 -15.67 10.99
CA ASP A 201 3.55 -14.67 11.91
C ASP A 201 2.02 -14.80 12.05
N ALA A 202 1.31 -15.03 10.95
CA ALA A 202 -0.13 -15.25 10.96
C ALA A 202 -0.52 -16.55 11.69
N VAL A 203 0.21 -17.65 11.51
CA VAL A 203 0.01 -18.92 12.24
C VAL A 203 0.16 -18.69 13.74
N PHE A 204 1.23 -18.00 14.14
CA PHE A 204 1.45 -17.66 15.55
C PHE A 204 0.28 -16.86 16.14
N LEU A 205 -0.14 -15.79 15.47
CA LEU A 205 -1.25 -14.96 15.94
C LEU A 205 -2.60 -15.70 15.93
N LYS A 206 -2.79 -16.66 15.02
CA LYS A 206 -3.95 -17.55 15.07
C LYS A 206 -3.96 -18.38 16.34
N GLU A 207 -2.82 -18.95 16.71
CA GLU A 207 -2.70 -19.79 17.91
C GLU A 207 -2.86 -18.98 19.21
N GLU A 208 -2.28 -17.78 19.27
CA GLU A 208 -2.29 -16.95 20.48
C GLU A 208 -3.60 -16.18 20.69
N ILE A 209 -4.16 -15.60 19.64
CA ILE A 209 -5.29 -14.68 19.73
C ILE A 209 -6.46 -15.01 18.81
N GLY A 210 -6.35 -16.08 18.00
CA GLY A 210 -7.44 -16.56 17.15
C GLY A 210 -7.75 -15.62 16.00
N ILE A 211 -6.74 -15.12 15.25
CA ILE A 211 -7.01 -14.48 13.98
C ILE A 211 -7.68 -15.46 13.04
N SER A 212 -8.62 -14.98 12.24
CA SER A 212 -9.39 -15.80 11.32
C SER A 212 -9.09 -15.51 9.85
N HIS A 213 -8.50 -14.36 9.56
CA HIS A 213 -8.29 -13.89 8.19
C HIS A 213 -6.91 -13.26 8.04
N PHE A 214 -6.25 -13.61 6.94
CA PHE A 214 -5.03 -12.96 6.44
C PHE A 214 -5.38 -12.15 5.20
N VAL A 215 -5.22 -10.84 5.24
CA VAL A 215 -5.47 -9.95 4.12
C VAL A 215 -4.17 -9.62 3.40
N THR A 216 -4.14 -9.84 2.10
CA THR A 216 -2.94 -9.62 1.28
C THR A 216 -3.25 -8.89 -0.02
N GLY A 217 -2.31 -8.07 -0.50
CA GLY A 217 -2.27 -7.54 -1.86
C GLY A 217 -1.50 -8.45 -2.83
N ASP A 218 -0.85 -9.52 -2.34
CA ASP A 218 -0.11 -10.47 -3.16
C ASP A 218 -1.02 -11.57 -3.70
N PHE A 219 -1.29 -11.48 -4.99
CA PHE A 219 -2.08 -12.50 -5.69
C PHE A 219 -1.25 -13.76 -5.94
N THR A 220 0.01 -13.62 -6.32
CA THR A 220 0.80 -14.70 -6.92
C THR A 220 1.26 -15.73 -5.91
N ASP A 221 1.88 -15.28 -4.82
CA ASP A 221 2.53 -16.19 -3.87
C ASP A 221 1.59 -16.55 -2.69
N ILE A 222 0.78 -15.60 -2.21
CA ILE A 222 -0.06 -15.83 -1.03
C ILE A 222 -1.50 -16.21 -1.42
N TYR A 223 -2.20 -15.34 -2.16
CA TYR A 223 -3.62 -15.56 -2.46
C TYR A 223 -3.86 -16.77 -3.37
N SER A 224 -3.01 -17.02 -4.36
CA SER A 224 -3.12 -18.20 -5.22
C SER A 224 -3.06 -19.54 -4.43
N ASN A 225 -2.53 -19.51 -3.23
CA ASN A 225 -2.44 -20.68 -2.33
C ASN A 225 -3.49 -20.67 -1.21
N GLN A 226 -4.54 -19.84 -1.30
CA GLN A 226 -5.54 -19.62 -0.25
C GLN A 226 -6.21 -20.92 0.24
N ASP A 227 -6.58 -21.80 -0.68
CA ASP A 227 -7.27 -23.06 -0.34
C ASP A 227 -6.35 -23.95 0.49
N TRP A 228 -5.12 -24.14 0.05
CA TRP A 228 -4.14 -24.90 0.79
C TRP A 228 -3.83 -24.29 2.18
N ILE A 229 -3.70 -22.97 2.26
CA ILE A 229 -3.49 -22.25 3.53
C ILE A 229 -4.68 -22.47 4.45
N HIS A 230 -5.90 -22.34 3.94
CA HIS A 230 -7.10 -22.55 4.73
C HIS A 230 -7.17 -23.99 5.28
N GLU A 231 -6.99 -24.99 4.43
CA GLU A 231 -7.07 -26.39 4.80
C GLU A 231 -5.97 -26.83 5.78
N ASN A 232 -4.76 -26.32 5.62
CA ASN A 232 -3.59 -26.78 6.35
C ASN A 232 -3.19 -25.90 7.54
N LEU A 233 -3.49 -24.60 7.49
CA LEU A 233 -3.13 -23.63 8.53
C LEU A 233 -4.39 -23.09 9.25
N GLY A 234 -5.59 -23.25 8.65
CA GLY A 234 -6.88 -23.01 9.28
C GLY A 234 -7.23 -21.52 9.48
N PHE A 235 -6.77 -20.64 8.62
CA PHE A 235 -7.29 -19.28 8.47
C PHE A 235 -7.55 -18.98 6.99
N SER A 236 -8.48 -18.08 6.72
CA SER A 236 -8.81 -17.68 5.35
C SER A 236 -7.87 -16.60 4.85
N VAL A 237 -7.42 -16.72 3.59
CA VAL A 237 -6.69 -15.64 2.91
C VAL A 237 -7.67 -14.81 2.11
N LEU A 238 -7.65 -13.51 2.28
CA LEU A 238 -8.51 -12.55 1.60
C LEU A 238 -7.65 -11.67 0.67
N TYR A 239 -8.06 -11.59 -0.60
CA TYR A 239 -7.41 -10.68 -1.52
C TYR A 239 -7.97 -9.27 -1.35
N LEU A 240 -7.09 -8.31 -1.07
CA LEU A 240 -7.45 -6.94 -0.73
C LEU A 240 -8.38 -6.30 -1.77
N LEU A 241 -8.04 -6.46 -3.06
CA LEU A 241 -8.77 -5.83 -4.18
C LEU A 241 -10.15 -6.46 -4.46
N GLU A 242 -10.40 -7.68 -4.01
CA GLU A 242 -11.70 -8.36 -4.20
C GLU A 242 -12.60 -8.20 -2.98
N THR A 243 -12.04 -8.46 -1.80
CA THR A 243 -12.83 -8.54 -0.56
C THR A 243 -13.32 -7.18 -0.10
N PHE A 244 -12.50 -6.13 -0.30
CA PHE A 244 -12.81 -4.77 0.11
C PHE A 244 -13.19 -3.86 -1.06
N ALA A 245 -13.32 -4.40 -2.27
CA ALA A 245 -13.87 -3.70 -3.42
C ALA A 245 -15.35 -3.38 -3.16
N GLY A 246 -15.68 -2.14 -2.89
CA GLY A 246 -17.07 -1.70 -2.74
C GLY A 246 -17.69 -1.36 -4.09
N GLU A 247 -19.03 -1.42 -4.17
CA GLU A 247 -19.79 -0.98 -5.37
C GLU A 247 -19.59 0.51 -5.66
N GLU A 248 -19.44 1.32 -4.63
CA GLU A 248 -18.92 2.68 -4.76
C GLU A 248 -17.45 2.68 -4.33
N LYS A 249 -16.53 2.69 -5.30
CA LYS A 249 -15.17 3.14 -4.99
C LYS A 249 -15.32 4.49 -4.32
N PRO A 250 -14.80 4.69 -3.08
CA PRO A 250 -14.85 6.01 -2.52
C PRO A 250 -14.29 6.91 -3.60
N THR A 251 -15.10 7.83 -4.07
CA THR A 251 -14.63 8.98 -4.83
C THR A 251 -13.85 9.86 -3.84
N ALA A 252 -12.95 9.24 -3.10
CA ALA A 252 -11.88 9.93 -2.45
C ALA A 252 -11.05 10.51 -3.59
N GLY A 253 -11.56 11.56 -4.15
CA GLY A 253 -10.74 12.61 -4.63
C GLY A 253 -9.69 12.79 -3.56
N LEU A 254 -8.53 13.25 -3.88
CA LEU A 254 -7.65 13.79 -2.86
C LEU A 254 -8.54 14.74 -2.07
N ASP A 255 -9.10 14.25 -0.93
CA ASP A 255 -9.93 15.08 -0.05
C ASP A 255 -9.00 16.17 0.45
N LEU A 256 -9.09 17.32 -0.23
CA LEU A 256 -8.22 18.46 0.01
C LEU A 256 -8.75 19.32 1.13
N ASP A 257 -9.95 18.97 1.63
CA ASP A 257 -10.71 19.72 2.63
C ASP A 257 -10.58 19.17 4.06
N ASP A 258 -9.79 18.08 4.30
CA ASP A 258 -9.49 17.55 5.65
C ASP A 258 -8.09 17.95 6.15
#